data_48115736d15b8abe97ed48b1ccc99289
#
_entry.id   48115736d15b8abe97ed48b1ccc99289
#
_cell.length_a   1.000
_cell.length_b   1.000
_cell.length_c   1.000
_cell.angle_alpha   90.00
_cell.angle_beta   90.00
_cell.angle_gamma   90.00
#
_symmetry.space_group_name_H-M   'P 1'
#
loop_
_entity.id
_entity.type
_entity.pdbx_description
1 polymer ?
#
loop_
_entity_poly.entity_id
_entity_poly.type
_entity_poly.pdbx_seq_one_letter_code
_entity_poly.pdbx_strand_id
1 'polypeptide(L)'
;MKFTIGNYIEQHNLVIESFDYQEIENAINLIKETAEKGKRIAVCGNGGSAVAASHYITDWNKMVYSHASLRFNGICLSDNIGLITAYSNDLSYNEVFSEQVKNLMEEGDLLIMLSGSGNSGNVIKAAEIANGMKVIT
;
A
#
# COMPACT_ATOMS: atom_id res chain seq x y z
N MET A 1 11.67 13.07 -28.26
CA MET A 1 10.27 13.00 -28.73
C MET A 1 9.53 14.22 -28.20
N LYS A 2 8.77 14.93 -29.04
CA LYS A 2 8.00 16.10 -28.57
C LYS A 2 6.77 15.59 -27.81
N PHE A 3 6.61 16.00 -26.55
CA PHE A 3 5.44 15.62 -25.75
C PHE A 3 4.17 16.22 -26.35
N THR A 4 3.18 15.38 -26.60
CA THR A 4 1.82 15.77 -27.02
C THR A 4 0.80 14.97 -26.23
N ILE A 5 -0.41 15.50 -26.06
CA ILE A 5 -1.50 14.77 -25.39
C ILE A 5 -1.80 13.45 -26.11
N GLY A 6 -1.79 13.44 -27.46
CA GLY A 6 -2.01 12.23 -28.25
C GLY A 6 -0.98 11.14 -27.92
N ASN A 7 0.32 11.48 -27.94
CA ASN A 7 1.38 10.53 -27.61
C ASN A 7 1.27 10.04 -26.14
N TYR A 8 0.85 10.90 -25.22
CA TYR A 8 0.63 10.49 -23.82
C TYR A 8 -0.49 9.45 -23.72
N ILE A 9 -1.63 9.68 -24.35
CA ILE A 9 -2.76 8.74 -24.34
C ILE A 9 -2.38 7.40 -25.00
N GLU A 10 -1.65 7.45 -26.10
CA GLU A 10 -1.16 6.24 -26.77
C GLU A 10 -0.26 5.41 -25.84
N GLN A 11 0.72 6.03 -25.19
CA GLN A 11 1.60 5.35 -24.23
C GLN A 11 0.82 4.82 -23.03
N HIS A 12 -0.15 5.56 -22.51
CA HIS A 12 -1.01 5.13 -21.42
C HIS A 12 -1.80 3.86 -21.80
N ASN A 13 -2.37 3.81 -22.99
CA ASN A 13 -3.12 2.65 -23.48
C ASN A 13 -2.22 1.42 -23.62
N LEU A 14 -1.00 1.58 -24.16
CA LEU A 14 -0.04 0.49 -24.24
C LEU A 14 0.32 -0.09 -22.85
N VAL A 15 0.45 0.78 -21.84
CA VAL A 15 0.69 0.32 -20.46
C VAL A 15 -0.50 -0.48 -19.93
N ILE A 16 -1.73 0.00 -20.13
CA ILE A 16 -2.94 -0.71 -19.69
C ILE A 16 -3.07 -2.07 -20.39
N GLU A 17 -2.81 -2.14 -21.70
CA GLU A 17 -2.84 -3.37 -22.48
C GLU A 17 -1.77 -4.39 -22.04
N SER A 18 -0.70 -3.93 -21.40
CA SER A 18 0.39 -4.77 -20.89
C SER A 18 0.12 -5.38 -19.50
N PHE A 19 -0.98 -5.02 -18.84
CA PHE A 19 -1.27 -5.51 -17.49
C PHE A 19 -1.52 -7.01 -17.49
N ASP A 20 -0.95 -7.69 -16.50
CA ASP A 20 -1.30 -9.05 -16.16
C ASP A 20 -2.61 -9.04 -15.34
N TYR A 21 -3.72 -9.34 -16.02
CA TYR A 21 -5.04 -9.35 -15.37
C TYR A 21 -5.15 -10.42 -14.29
N GLN A 22 -4.43 -11.54 -14.42
CA GLN A 22 -4.45 -12.59 -13.40
C GLN A 22 -3.79 -12.12 -12.10
N GLU A 23 -2.67 -11.38 -12.18
CA GLU A 23 -2.02 -10.81 -10.99
C GLU A 23 -2.90 -9.75 -10.32
N ILE A 24 -3.64 -8.97 -11.10
CA ILE A 24 -4.59 -8.00 -10.55
C ILE A 24 -5.73 -8.73 -9.83
N GLU A 25 -6.30 -9.77 -10.41
CA GLU A 25 -7.35 -10.60 -9.78
C GLU A 25 -6.84 -11.27 -8.50
N ASN A 26 -5.61 -11.80 -8.51
CA ASN A 26 -4.97 -12.39 -7.35
C ASN A 26 -4.85 -11.36 -6.20
N ALA A 27 -4.40 -10.14 -6.52
CA ALA A 27 -4.28 -9.06 -5.53
C ALA A 27 -5.65 -8.66 -4.95
N ILE A 28 -6.69 -8.54 -5.79
CA ILE A 28 -8.06 -8.22 -5.36
C ILE A 28 -8.60 -9.32 -4.42
N ASN A 29 -8.42 -10.58 -4.79
CA ASN A 29 -8.88 -11.72 -3.99
C ASN A 29 -8.15 -11.76 -2.64
N LEU A 30 -6.84 -11.51 -2.62
CA LEU A 30 -6.05 -11.45 -1.39
C LEU A 30 -6.53 -10.36 -0.44
N ILE A 31 -6.81 -9.17 -0.95
CA ILE A 31 -7.37 -8.04 -0.17
C ILE A 31 -8.72 -8.46 0.43
N LYS A 32 -9.60 -9.03 -0.38
CA LYS A 32 -10.93 -9.48 0.05
C LYS A 32 -10.85 -10.55 1.13
N GLU A 33 -10.08 -11.60 0.91
CA GLU A 33 -9.90 -12.69 1.87
C GLU A 33 -9.31 -12.21 3.20
N THR A 34 -8.35 -11.28 3.16
CA THR A 34 -7.76 -10.69 4.35
C THR A 34 -8.81 -9.92 5.15
N ALA A 35 -9.65 -9.15 4.49
CA ALA A 35 -10.74 -8.43 5.13
C ALA A 35 -11.82 -9.38 5.70
N GLU A 36 -12.20 -10.43 4.96
CA GLU A 36 -13.15 -11.46 5.41
C GLU A 36 -12.67 -12.22 6.66
N LYS A 37 -11.35 -12.40 6.79
CA LYS A 37 -10.73 -12.99 7.99
C LYS A 37 -10.60 -12.00 9.15
N GLY A 38 -11.04 -10.75 8.98
CA GLY A 38 -10.92 -9.69 9.98
C GLY A 38 -9.48 -9.22 10.25
N LYS A 39 -8.55 -9.61 9.39
CA LYS A 39 -7.14 -9.23 9.50
C LYS A 39 -6.93 -7.79 9.05
N ARG A 40 -5.81 -7.20 9.48
CA ARG A 40 -5.46 -5.82 9.13
C ARG A 40 -4.89 -5.72 7.73
N ILE A 41 -5.24 -4.64 7.04
CA ILE A 41 -4.65 -4.27 5.77
C ILE A 41 -3.96 -2.92 5.94
N ALA A 42 -2.64 -2.92 5.91
CA ALA A 42 -1.85 -1.69 5.94
C ALA A 42 -1.44 -1.28 4.53
N VAL A 43 -1.47 0.02 4.25
CA VAL A 43 -0.96 0.56 2.98
C VAL A 43 0.06 1.65 3.27
N CYS A 44 1.16 1.68 2.52
CA CYS A 44 2.17 2.73 2.64
C CYS A 44 2.73 3.15 1.28
N GLY A 45 3.37 4.31 1.27
CA GLY A 45 4.07 4.87 0.11
C GLY A 45 4.64 6.25 0.41
N ASN A 46 5.41 6.79 -0.51
CA ASN A 46 6.02 8.10 -0.38
C ASN A 46 5.37 9.12 -1.32
N GLY A 47 5.31 10.39 -0.93
CA GLY A 47 4.82 11.47 -1.78
C GLY A 47 3.41 11.21 -2.35
N GLY A 48 3.27 11.19 -3.68
CA GLY A 48 1.98 10.88 -4.33
C GLY A 48 1.44 9.49 -4.00
N SER A 49 2.33 8.50 -3.81
CA SER A 49 1.95 7.16 -3.37
C SER A 49 1.42 7.15 -1.93
N ALA A 50 1.90 8.04 -1.04
CA ALA A 50 1.34 8.20 0.30
C ALA A 50 -0.10 8.70 0.24
N VAL A 51 -0.38 9.68 -0.62
CA VAL A 51 -1.75 10.20 -0.84
C VAL A 51 -2.66 9.11 -1.41
N ALA A 52 -2.19 8.31 -2.37
CA ALA A 52 -2.94 7.18 -2.90
C ALA A 52 -3.20 6.12 -1.83
N ALA A 53 -2.23 5.81 -0.96
CA ALA A 53 -2.40 4.88 0.16
C ALA A 53 -3.51 5.34 1.12
N SER A 54 -3.51 6.62 1.50
CA SER A 54 -4.55 7.22 2.33
C SER A 54 -5.94 7.16 1.67
N HIS A 55 -6.00 7.43 0.36
CA HIS A 55 -7.24 7.35 -0.41
C HIS A 55 -7.81 5.92 -0.41
N TYR A 56 -6.99 4.90 -0.69
CA TYR A 56 -7.44 3.50 -0.66
C TYR A 56 -8.03 3.12 0.70
N ILE A 57 -7.36 3.49 1.79
CA ILE A 57 -7.84 3.18 3.14
C ILE A 57 -9.16 3.90 3.45
N THR A 58 -9.32 5.14 2.99
CA THR A 58 -10.57 5.88 3.12
C THR A 58 -11.71 5.17 2.41
N ASP A 59 -11.51 4.75 1.17
CA ASP A 59 -12.54 4.09 0.37
C ASP A 59 -12.88 2.72 0.96
N TRP A 60 -11.90 1.91 1.32
CA TRP A 60 -12.14 0.57 1.87
C TRP A 60 -12.84 0.62 3.21
N ASN A 61 -12.41 1.47 4.14
CA ASN A 61 -13.02 1.56 5.46
C ASN A 61 -14.44 2.16 5.43
N LYS A 62 -14.74 3.05 4.47
CA LYS A 62 -16.02 3.73 4.38
C LYS A 62 -16.93 3.18 3.28
N MET A 63 -16.44 3.16 2.03
CA MET A 63 -17.31 2.91 0.87
C MET A 63 -17.68 1.44 0.74
N VAL A 64 -16.74 0.52 0.96
CA VAL A 64 -17.02 -0.92 0.83
C VAL A 64 -18.02 -1.38 1.86
N TYR A 65 -17.91 -0.92 3.12
CA TYR A 65 -18.89 -1.25 4.15
C TYR A 65 -20.30 -0.84 3.79
N SER A 66 -20.48 0.35 3.22
CA SER A 66 -21.80 0.86 2.87
C SER A 66 -22.50 0.07 1.75
N HIS A 67 -21.74 -0.69 0.94
CA HIS A 67 -22.25 -1.42 -0.21
C HIS A 67 -22.24 -2.95 -0.04
N ALA A 68 -21.28 -3.49 0.71
CA ALA A 68 -21.06 -4.93 0.81
C ALA A 68 -21.17 -5.50 2.23
N SER A 69 -21.43 -4.67 3.24
CA SER A 69 -21.44 -5.05 4.67
C SER A 69 -20.12 -5.67 5.16
N LEU A 70 -19.05 -5.58 4.38
CA LEU A 70 -17.72 -6.04 4.72
C LEU A 70 -16.95 -4.90 5.39
N ARG A 71 -16.44 -5.14 6.60
CA ARG A 71 -15.63 -4.15 7.31
C ARG A 71 -14.15 -4.42 7.08
N PHE A 72 -13.47 -3.38 6.63
CA PHE A 72 -12.01 -3.38 6.53
C PHE A 72 -11.39 -2.88 7.84
N ASN A 73 -10.34 -3.55 8.29
CA ASN A 73 -9.44 -3.07 9.33
C ASN A 73 -8.23 -2.41 8.66
N GLY A 74 -8.50 -1.35 7.90
CA GLY A 74 -7.51 -0.69 7.05
C GLY A 74 -6.77 0.44 7.78
N ILE A 75 -5.45 0.50 7.63
CA ILE A 75 -4.62 1.59 8.13
C ILE A 75 -3.66 2.10 7.04
N CYS A 76 -3.40 3.41 7.02
CA CYS A 76 -2.36 4.01 6.19
C CYS A 76 -1.14 4.36 7.07
N LEU A 77 -0.01 3.73 6.80
CA LEU A 77 1.22 4.00 7.57
C LEU A 77 1.85 5.36 7.21
N SER A 78 1.35 6.01 6.15
CA SER A 78 1.81 7.34 5.73
C SER A 78 1.03 8.49 6.36
N ASP A 79 -0.06 8.24 7.10
CA ASP A 79 -0.96 9.29 7.59
C ASP A 79 -0.53 9.88 8.94
N ASN A 80 0.16 9.10 9.77
CA ASN A 80 0.58 9.60 11.08
C ASN A 80 1.87 10.42 10.97
N ILE A 81 1.73 11.72 10.79
CA ILE A 81 2.85 12.65 10.66
C ILE A 81 3.79 12.62 11.88
N GLY A 82 3.23 12.38 13.07
CA GLY A 82 4.01 12.28 14.31
C GLY A 82 4.96 11.08 14.27
N LEU A 83 4.50 9.90 13.86
CA LEU A 83 5.34 8.71 13.72
C LEU A 83 6.37 8.89 12.60
N ILE A 84 5.96 9.42 11.44
CA ILE A 84 6.88 9.66 10.31
C ILE A 84 8.03 10.58 10.75
N THR A 85 7.72 11.69 11.40
CA THR A 85 8.73 12.67 11.80
C THR A 85 9.59 12.17 12.97
N ALA A 86 9.00 11.48 13.95
CA ALA A 86 9.75 10.91 15.08
C ALA A 86 10.75 9.86 14.61
N TYR A 87 10.32 8.84 13.87
CA TYR A 87 11.22 7.82 13.37
C TYR A 87 12.28 8.39 12.39
N SER A 88 11.91 9.39 11.57
CA SER A 88 12.88 10.05 10.69
C SER A 88 13.97 10.78 11.48
N ASN A 89 13.60 11.44 12.57
CA ASN A 89 14.53 12.22 13.41
C ASN A 89 15.41 11.33 14.29
N ASP A 90 14.81 10.33 14.94
CA ASP A 90 15.47 9.53 15.97
C ASP A 90 16.23 8.33 15.40
N LEU A 91 15.81 7.81 14.26
CA LEU A 91 16.43 6.68 13.57
C LEU A 91 16.89 7.07 12.16
N SER A 92 16.00 6.91 11.19
CA SER A 92 16.18 7.37 9.80
C SER A 92 14.87 7.32 9.02
N TYR A 93 14.80 8.01 7.89
CA TYR A 93 13.64 7.92 7.00
C TYR A 93 13.40 6.50 6.46
N ASN A 94 14.42 5.65 6.42
CA ASN A 94 14.26 4.25 6.02
C ASN A 94 13.46 3.41 7.03
N GLU A 95 13.34 3.86 8.27
CA GLU A 95 12.63 3.15 9.33
C GLU A 95 11.15 3.51 9.47
N VAL A 96 10.70 4.57 8.81
CA VAL A 96 9.37 5.15 9.06
C VAL A 96 8.21 4.18 8.88
N PHE A 97 8.33 3.20 7.98
CA PHE A 97 7.31 2.18 7.76
C PHE A 97 7.63 0.88 8.50
N SER A 98 8.88 0.45 8.51
CA SER A 98 9.30 -0.79 9.16
C SER A 98 9.01 -0.79 10.67
N GLU A 99 9.22 0.32 11.36
CA GLU A 99 8.88 0.43 12.80
C GLU A 99 7.38 0.41 13.05
N GLN A 100 6.59 1.01 12.16
CA GLN A 100 5.13 0.92 12.25
C GLN A 100 4.62 -0.50 11.97
N VAL A 101 5.23 -1.23 11.02
CA VAL A 101 4.92 -2.64 10.75
C VAL A 101 5.13 -3.48 12.01
N LYS A 102 6.29 -3.35 12.68
CA LYS A 102 6.60 -4.08 13.93
C LYS A 102 5.56 -3.83 15.04
N ASN A 103 5.04 -2.61 15.13
CA ASN A 103 4.12 -2.22 16.20
C ASN A 103 2.65 -2.53 15.91
N LEU A 104 2.27 -2.54 14.64
CA LEU A 104 0.87 -2.50 14.25
C LEU A 104 0.38 -3.77 13.54
N MET A 105 1.29 -4.62 13.07
CA MET A 105 0.94 -5.78 12.25
C MET A 105 1.33 -7.10 12.92
N GLU A 106 0.63 -8.15 12.55
CA GLU A 106 0.84 -9.53 13.03
C GLU A 106 0.74 -10.55 11.89
N GLU A 107 1.07 -11.80 12.16
CA GLU A 107 0.97 -12.90 11.19
C GLU A 107 -0.42 -12.98 10.54
N GLY A 108 -0.45 -13.04 9.23
CA GLY A 108 -1.66 -13.12 8.41
C GLY A 108 -2.29 -11.76 8.06
N ASP A 109 -1.77 -10.65 8.57
CA ASP A 109 -2.12 -9.32 8.06
C ASP A 109 -1.56 -9.11 6.65
N LEU A 110 -2.03 -8.10 5.93
CA LEU A 110 -1.60 -7.74 4.58
C LEU A 110 -0.96 -6.35 4.58
N LEU A 111 0.26 -6.26 4.06
CA LEU A 111 0.94 -4.98 3.78
C LEU A 111 0.99 -4.72 2.27
N ILE A 112 0.37 -3.63 1.84
CA ILE A 112 0.41 -3.14 0.46
C ILE A 112 1.34 -1.94 0.37
N MET A 113 2.28 -2.00 -0.54
CA MET A 113 3.33 -0.98 -0.69
C MET A 113 3.26 -0.34 -2.08
N LEU A 114 3.07 0.96 -2.12
CA LEU A 114 2.99 1.74 -3.35
C LEU A 114 4.33 2.44 -3.62
N SER A 115 5.01 2.04 -4.68
CA SER A 115 6.30 2.64 -5.06
C SER A 115 6.43 2.70 -6.58
N GLY A 116 6.49 3.90 -7.15
CA GLY A 116 6.67 4.09 -8.59
C GLY A 116 8.03 3.58 -9.11
N SER A 117 9.08 3.59 -8.28
CA SER A 117 10.41 3.08 -8.64
C SER A 117 10.63 1.62 -8.24
N GLY A 118 9.83 1.10 -7.31
CA GLY A 118 10.06 -0.19 -6.66
C GLY A 118 11.30 -0.25 -5.76
N ASN A 119 12.04 0.86 -5.61
CA ASN A 119 13.36 0.89 -4.97
C ASN A 119 13.47 1.87 -3.78
N SER A 120 12.37 2.35 -3.24
CA SER A 120 12.38 3.22 -2.07
C SER A 120 12.86 2.44 -0.83
N GLY A 121 13.95 2.87 -0.20
CA GLY A 121 14.60 2.13 0.90
C GLY A 121 13.67 1.84 2.08
N ASN A 122 12.82 2.79 2.48
CA ASN A 122 11.83 2.59 3.54
C ASN A 122 10.74 1.58 3.16
N VAL A 123 10.36 1.50 1.88
CA VAL A 123 9.38 0.53 1.38
C VAL A 123 9.98 -0.88 1.37
N ILE A 124 11.22 -1.03 0.85
CA ILE A 124 11.94 -2.31 0.84
C ILE A 124 12.11 -2.82 2.26
N LYS A 125 12.55 -1.96 3.19
CA LYS A 125 12.75 -2.35 4.58
C LYS A 125 11.45 -2.78 5.27
N ALA A 126 10.34 -2.12 4.97
CA ALA A 126 9.02 -2.53 5.46
C ALA A 126 8.65 -3.93 4.95
N ALA A 127 8.92 -4.24 3.68
CA ALA A 127 8.69 -5.56 3.10
C ALA A 127 9.52 -6.65 3.78
N GLU A 128 10.82 -6.39 4.03
CA GLU A 128 11.71 -7.33 4.71
C GLU A 128 11.22 -7.66 6.13
N ILE A 129 10.82 -6.64 6.91
CA ILE A 129 10.28 -6.82 8.25
C ILE A 129 8.94 -7.56 8.21
N ALA A 130 8.03 -7.17 7.32
CA ALA A 130 6.73 -7.81 7.16
C ALA A 130 6.88 -9.32 6.85
N ASN A 131 7.75 -9.67 5.91
CA ASN A 131 8.04 -11.06 5.57
C ASN A 131 8.61 -11.84 6.75
N GLY A 132 9.51 -11.25 7.54
CA GLY A 132 10.04 -11.87 8.77
C GLY A 132 8.98 -12.12 9.83
N MET A 133 7.91 -11.32 9.86
CA MET A 133 6.76 -11.44 10.77
C MET A 133 5.62 -12.29 10.18
N LYS A 134 5.79 -12.88 8.99
CA LYS A 134 4.75 -13.61 8.25
C LYS A 134 3.51 -12.76 7.92
N VAL A 135 3.70 -11.47 7.80
CA VAL A 135 2.73 -10.55 7.19
C VAL A 135 2.80 -10.78 5.69
N ILE A 136 1.64 -10.88 5.05
CA ILE A 136 1.53 -11.07 3.60
C ILE A 136 1.90 -9.74 2.92
N THR A 137 2.67 -9.79 1.81
CA THR A 137 3.12 -8.58 1.10
C THR A 137 2.80 -8.66 -0.38
#